data_455ca0de8c098eacafc0f6762c3e7605
#
_entry.id   455ca0de8c098eacafc0f6762c3e7605
#
_cell.length_a   1.000
_cell.length_b   1.000
_cell.length_c   1.000
_cell.angle_alpha   90.00
_cell.angle_beta   90.00
_cell.angle_gamma   90.00
#
_symmetry.space_group_name_H-M   'P 1'
#
loop_
_entity.id
_entity.type
_entity.pdbx_description
1 polymer ?
#
loop_
_entity_poly.entity_id
_entity_poly.type
_entity_poly.pdbx_seq_one_letter_code
_entity_poly.pdbx_strand_id
1 'polypeptide(L)'
;MYRVVRNVLRRKDAKSFIDVGAFKGWYTTYAYKILRKKSRFTIVAVEPDPCNYKMLWKVTRNITNIQLVDEAIFIKDREYVEFHLGKSHVALNGFADAGSVVPTDWHMSDGYLRGKVIKVRSVRLDTLIRQSRLDKADLVKMDIEGAEYQVLTDPSLDLSKVENMVVEVHYRYGSRESREIMRALARHGFKIVPLYPDPNSNRFHLLACKGEVP
;
A
#
# COMPACT_ATOMS: atom_id res chain seq x y z
N MET A 1 11.84 0.72 4.74
CA MET A 1 10.94 1.20 3.67
C MET A 1 11.35 2.57 3.11
N TYR A 2 11.51 3.65 3.88
CA TYR A 2 11.88 5.01 3.39
C TYR A 2 13.11 5.05 2.47
N ARG A 3 14.17 4.26 2.77
CA ARG A 3 15.38 4.19 1.93
C ARG A 3 15.08 3.69 0.52
N VAL A 4 14.25 2.66 0.40
CA VAL A 4 13.82 2.12 -0.91
C VAL A 4 13.01 3.16 -1.68
N VAL A 5 11.98 3.75 -1.05
CA VAL A 5 11.17 4.81 -1.67
C VAL A 5 12.07 5.93 -2.20
N ARG A 6 13.02 6.39 -1.39
CA ARG A 6 13.97 7.43 -1.80
C ARG A 6 14.82 7.01 -3.00
N ASN A 7 15.39 5.80 -2.96
CA ASN A 7 16.31 5.35 -4.00
C ASN A 7 15.59 5.18 -5.35
N VAL A 8 14.39 4.59 -5.36
CA VAL A 8 13.58 4.45 -6.58
C VAL A 8 13.15 5.82 -7.10
N LEU A 9 12.53 6.66 -6.27
CA LEU A 9 11.97 7.94 -6.72
C LEU A 9 13.03 8.99 -7.09
N ARG A 10 14.28 8.84 -6.68
CA ARG A 10 15.39 9.69 -7.14
C ARG A 10 15.92 9.35 -8.53
N ARG A 11 15.59 8.17 -9.08
CA ARG A 11 15.97 7.84 -10.46
C ARG A 11 15.43 8.91 -11.41
N LYS A 12 16.21 9.27 -12.44
CA LYS A 12 15.87 10.38 -13.35
C LYS A 12 14.52 10.16 -14.06
N ASP A 13 14.23 8.94 -14.42
CA ASP A 13 13.03 8.52 -15.15
C ASP A 13 11.80 8.27 -14.28
N ALA A 14 11.96 8.07 -12.97
CA ALA A 14 10.84 7.83 -12.06
C ALA A 14 9.95 9.08 -11.93
N LYS A 15 8.64 8.95 -12.23
CA LYS A 15 7.67 10.06 -12.25
C LYS A 15 6.36 9.72 -11.54
N SER A 16 6.18 8.48 -11.10
CA SER A 16 4.93 8.03 -10.52
C SER A 16 5.14 7.26 -9.22
N PHE A 17 4.26 7.50 -8.26
CA PHE A 17 4.22 6.82 -6.98
C PHE A 17 2.78 6.51 -6.59
N ILE A 18 2.53 5.28 -6.19
CA ILE A 18 1.25 4.86 -5.64
C ILE A 18 1.47 4.45 -4.19
N ASP A 19 0.77 5.11 -3.28
CA ASP A 19 0.80 4.88 -1.83
C ASP A 19 -0.48 4.16 -1.43
N VAL A 20 -0.43 2.84 -1.35
CA VAL A 20 -1.55 1.99 -0.94
C VAL A 20 -1.48 1.79 0.56
N GLY A 21 -2.55 2.18 1.27
CA GLY A 21 -2.54 2.35 2.71
C GLY A 21 -1.75 3.62 3.09
N ALA A 22 -2.20 4.77 2.55
CA ALA A 22 -1.48 6.03 2.71
C ALA A 22 -1.56 6.60 4.12
N PHE A 23 -2.51 6.10 4.94
CA PHE A 23 -2.70 6.53 6.32
C PHE A 23 -2.85 8.06 6.39
N LYS A 24 -2.06 8.73 7.17
CA LYS A 24 -2.07 10.21 7.34
C LYS A 24 -1.17 10.93 6.32
N GLY A 25 -0.69 10.23 5.28
CA GLY A 25 0.07 10.81 4.18
C GLY A 25 1.57 10.93 4.40
N TRP A 26 2.16 10.13 5.29
CA TRP A 26 3.61 10.19 5.57
C TRP A 26 4.46 9.83 4.35
N TYR A 27 4.19 8.70 3.71
CA TYR A 27 4.90 8.31 2.48
C TYR A 27 4.51 9.18 1.30
N THR A 28 3.23 9.56 1.18
CA THR A 28 2.72 10.47 0.16
C THR A 28 3.47 11.81 0.17
N THR A 29 3.57 12.46 1.34
CA THR A 29 4.29 13.75 1.47
C THR A 29 5.79 13.61 1.32
N TYR A 30 6.36 12.48 1.75
CA TYR A 30 7.78 12.18 1.53
C TYR A 30 8.09 12.00 0.04
N ALA A 31 7.28 11.24 -0.69
CA ALA A 31 7.39 11.07 -2.14
C ALA A 31 7.26 12.41 -2.87
N TYR A 32 6.29 13.25 -2.48
CA TYR A 32 6.14 14.59 -3.02
C TYR A 32 7.40 15.43 -2.87
N LYS A 33 8.05 15.45 -1.69
CA LYS A 33 9.31 16.20 -1.47
C LYS A 33 10.41 15.81 -2.46
N ILE A 34 10.41 14.55 -2.93
CA ILE A 34 11.37 14.05 -3.91
C ILE A 34 10.92 14.41 -5.34
N LEU A 35 9.68 14.08 -5.68
CA LEU A 35 9.16 14.17 -7.05
C LEU A 35 8.88 15.61 -7.51
N ARG A 36 8.57 16.54 -6.62
CA ARG A 36 8.31 17.96 -6.96
C ARG A 36 9.48 18.67 -7.66
N LYS A 37 10.66 18.07 -7.62
CA LYS A 37 11.85 18.58 -8.35
C LYS A 37 11.86 18.17 -9.82
N LYS A 38 10.89 17.35 -10.27
CA LYS A 38 10.76 16.84 -11.63
C LYS A 38 9.73 17.66 -12.39
N SER A 39 9.89 17.76 -13.70
CA SER A 39 8.99 18.54 -14.56
C SER A 39 7.56 17.99 -14.61
N ARG A 40 7.41 16.68 -14.51
CA ARG A 40 6.10 15.99 -14.46
C ARG A 40 6.19 14.84 -13.47
N PHE A 41 5.17 14.68 -12.66
CA PHE A 41 5.00 13.52 -11.77
C PHE A 41 3.52 13.36 -11.40
N THR A 42 3.16 12.17 -10.95
CA THR A 42 1.84 11.86 -10.38
C THR A 42 2.01 11.01 -9.14
N ILE A 43 1.26 11.34 -8.10
CA ILE A 43 1.14 10.53 -6.88
C ILE A 43 -0.32 10.12 -6.76
N VAL A 44 -0.55 8.84 -6.48
CA VAL A 44 -1.87 8.31 -6.13
C VAL A 44 -1.80 7.82 -4.70
N ALA A 45 -2.67 8.31 -3.84
CA ALA A 45 -2.69 7.93 -2.43
C ALA A 45 -4.06 7.35 -2.08
N VAL A 46 -4.04 6.11 -1.59
CA VAL A 46 -5.25 5.30 -1.32
C VAL A 46 -5.36 5.08 0.18
N GLU A 47 -6.49 5.48 0.75
CA GLU A 47 -6.75 5.32 2.19
C GLU A 47 -8.26 5.14 2.43
N PRO A 48 -8.71 3.94 2.81
CA PRO A 48 -10.13 3.65 3.01
C PRO A 48 -10.70 4.14 4.35
N ASP A 49 -9.85 4.36 5.38
CA ASP A 49 -10.32 4.86 6.67
C ASP A 49 -10.72 6.34 6.57
N PRO A 50 -11.99 6.71 6.83
CA PRO A 50 -12.45 8.09 6.65
C PRO A 50 -11.71 9.13 7.52
N CYS A 51 -11.24 8.74 8.71
CA CYS A 51 -10.50 9.64 9.59
C CYS A 51 -9.07 9.85 9.10
N ASN A 52 -8.39 8.78 8.69
CA ASN A 52 -7.06 8.86 8.10
C ASN A 52 -7.11 9.59 6.76
N TYR A 53 -8.11 9.30 5.91
CA TYR A 53 -8.34 10.01 4.66
C TYR A 53 -8.51 11.52 4.86
N LYS A 54 -9.29 11.93 5.86
CA LYS A 54 -9.45 13.36 6.21
C LYS A 54 -8.11 14.01 6.59
N MET A 55 -7.24 13.29 7.29
CA MET A 55 -5.89 13.78 7.63
C MET A 55 -4.99 13.82 6.39
N LEU A 56 -5.01 12.78 5.57
CA LEU A 56 -4.32 12.72 4.29
C LEU A 56 -4.73 13.92 3.39
N TRP A 57 -6.04 14.16 3.25
CA TRP A 57 -6.56 15.31 2.51
C TRP A 57 -6.03 16.64 3.06
N LYS A 58 -6.05 16.84 4.39
CA LYS A 58 -5.55 18.07 5.01
C LYS A 58 -4.09 18.37 4.67
N VAL A 59 -3.23 17.35 4.64
CA VAL A 59 -1.79 17.54 4.38
C VAL A 59 -1.47 17.62 2.89
N THR A 60 -2.39 17.21 2.01
CA THR A 60 -2.16 17.16 0.56
C THR A 60 -2.99 18.15 -0.26
N ARG A 61 -4.06 18.74 0.29
CA ARG A 61 -5.04 19.58 -0.43
C ARG A 61 -4.46 20.75 -1.24
N ASN A 62 -3.30 21.26 -0.85
CA ASN A 62 -2.62 22.36 -1.54
C ASN A 62 -1.50 21.84 -2.49
N ILE A 63 -1.44 20.54 -2.74
CA ILE A 63 -0.45 19.93 -3.60
C ILE A 63 -1.14 19.50 -4.90
N THR A 64 -0.70 20.02 -6.01
CA THR A 64 -1.08 19.54 -7.34
C THR A 64 -0.42 18.21 -7.63
N ASN A 65 -0.96 17.43 -8.56
CA ASN A 65 -0.42 16.13 -8.99
C ASN A 65 -0.52 15.00 -7.95
N ILE A 66 -1.39 15.16 -6.94
CA ILE A 66 -1.80 14.08 -6.04
C ILE A 66 -3.26 13.74 -6.29
N GLN A 67 -3.54 12.48 -6.58
CA GLN A 67 -4.89 11.91 -6.66
C GLN A 67 -5.17 11.17 -5.36
N LEU A 68 -6.27 11.48 -4.70
CA LEU A 68 -6.70 10.80 -3.47
C LEU A 68 -7.83 9.84 -3.79
N VAL A 69 -7.78 8.66 -3.20
CA VAL A 69 -8.75 7.59 -3.38
C VAL A 69 -9.18 7.07 -2.01
N ASP A 70 -10.48 7.13 -1.74
CA ASP A 70 -11.12 6.70 -0.48
C ASP A 70 -11.68 5.27 -0.55
N GLU A 71 -11.04 4.41 -1.34
CA GLU A 71 -11.42 3.02 -1.53
C GLU A 71 -10.35 2.08 -0.94
N ALA A 72 -10.74 0.87 -0.57
CA ALA A 72 -9.80 -0.18 -0.18
C ALA A 72 -9.21 -0.87 -1.42
N ILE A 73 -7.91 -1.14 -1.45
CA ILE A 73 -7.37 -2.06 -2.45
C ILE A 73 -7.74 -3.48 -2.05
N PHE A 74 -8.51 -4.15 -2.94
CA PHE A 74 -8.93 -5.53 -2.73
C PHE A 74 -9.08 -6.28 -4.07
N ILE A 75 -9.58 -7.52 -4.02
CA ILE A 75 -9.66 -8.43 -5.20
C ILE A 75 -10.82 -8.14 -6.14
N LYS A 76 -11.73 -7.23 -5.79
CA LYS A 76 -12.92 -6.89 -6.59
C LYS A 76 -13.09 -5.38 -6.71
N ASP A 77 -13.64 -4.96 -7.85
CA ASP A 77 -13.95 -3.56 -8.12
C ASP A 77 -15.37 -3.20 -7.70
N ARG A 78 -15.53 -2.00 -7.12
CA ARG A 78 -16.83 -1.37 -6.84
C ARG A 78 -17.75 -2.16 -5.91
N GLU A 79 -17.26 -3.15 -5.21
CA GLU A 79 -17.97 -3.83 -4.16
C GLU A 79 -17.77 -3.13 -2.81
N TYR A 80 -18.70 -3.31 -1.89
CA TYR A 80 -18.52 -2.91 -0.50
C TYR A 80 -17.89 -4.07 0.26
N VAL A 81 -16.78 -3.79 0.91
CA VAL A 81 -16.07 -4.72 1.79
C VAL A 81 -16.14 -4.25 3.23
N GLU A 82 -16.14 -5.19 4.16
CA GLU A 82 -16.01 -4.88 5.58
C GLU A 82 -14.59 -4.40 5.86
N PHE A 83 -14.49 -3.26 6.54
CA PHE A 83 -13.23 -2.66 6.93
C PHE A 83 -13.20 -2.50 8.45
N HIS A 84 -12.28 -3.19 9.08
CA HIS A 84 -12.09 -3.21 10.53
C HIS A 84 -11.22 -2.02 10.94
N LEU A 85 -11.79 -1.08 11.67
CA LEU A 85 -11.08 0.09 12.16
C LEU A 85 -10.17 -0.28 13.34
N GLY A 86 -9.01 0.36 13.42
CA GLY A 86 -8.11 0.20 14.56
C GLY A 86 -8.70 0.73 15.87
N LYS A 87 -8.19 0.25 17.01
CA LYS A 87 -8.69 0.57 18.36
C LYS A 87 -8.78 2.05 18.69
N SER A 88 -7.82 2.84 18.30
CA SER A 88 -7.75 4.26 18.63
C SER A 88 -8.80 5.10 17.91
N HIS A 89 -9.54 4.53 16.95
CA HIS A 89 -10.69 5.18 16.35
C HIS A 89 -11.81 5.47 17.36
N VAL A 90 -11.86 4.69 18.45
CA VAL A 90 -12.88 4.80 19.51
C VAL A 90 -12.42 5.68 20.67
N ALA A 91 -11.12 5.84 20.85
CA ALA A 91 -10.52 6.55 21.97
C ALA A 91 -9.80 7.81 21.54
N LEU A 92 -10.43 8.96 21.78
CA LEU A 92 -9.79 10.27 21.95
C LEU A 92 -9.15 10.95 20.72
N ASN A 93 -9.78 12.01 20.24
CA ASN A 93 -9.16 13.12 19.49
C ASN A 93 -8.63 12.87 18.08
N GLY A 94 -9.16 11.91 17.30
CA GLY A 94 -8.90 11.82 15.86
C GLY A 94 -7.56 11.19 15.47
N PHE A 95 -6.94 10.43 16.35
CA PHE A 95 -5.81 9.57 16.03
C PHE A 95 -6.34 8.14 15.76
N ALA A 96 -6.62 7.82 14.51
CA ALA A 96 -6.93 6.45 14.12
C ALA A 96 -5.64 5.67 13.92
N ASP A 97 -5.62 4.41 14.39
CA ASP A 97 -4.62 3.42 13.98
C ASP A 97 -4.97 2.89 12.58
N ALA A 98 -4.08 2.13 11.99
CA ALA A 98 -4.37 1.48 10.71
C ALA A 98 -5.55 0.50 10.85
N GLY A 99 -6.35 0.37 9.81
CA GLY A 99 -7.45 -0.58 9.72
C GLY A 99 -7.21 -1.61 8.63
N SER A 100 -7.99 -2.71 8.62
CA SER A 100 -7.81 -3.81 7.68
C SER A 100 -9.13 -4.31 7.07
N VAL A 101 -9.09 -4.73 5.80
CA VAL A 101 -10.15 -5.52 5.15
C VAL A 101 -10.08 -6.97 5.60
N VAL A 102 -8.88 -7.49 5.85
CA VAL A 102 -8.63 -8.89 6.25
C VAL A 102 -7.83 -8.91 7.54
N PRO A 103 -8.50 -8.95 8.72
CA PRO A 103 -7.80 -9.08 9.98
C PRO A 103 -7.00 -10.39 10.01
N THR A 104 -5.73 -10.32 10.31
CA THR A 104 -4.89 -11.49 10.59
C THR A 104 -5.01 -11.89 12.07
N ASP A 105 -4.60 -13.11 12.41
CA ASP A 105 -4.60 -13.60 13.79
C ASP A 105 -3.85 -12.67 14.75
N TRP A 106 -2.78 -12.02 14.28
CA TRP A 106 -2.02 -11.04 15.04
C TRP A 106 -2.89 -9.83 15.42
N HIS A 107 -3.64 -9.28 14.48
CA HIS A 107 -4.57 -8.17 14.74
C HIS A 107 -5.63 -8.54 15.78
N MET A 108 -6.08 -9.80 15.77
CA MET A 108 -7.09 -10.29 16.70
C MET A 108 -6.51 -10.59 18.07
N SER A 109 -5.30 -11.17 18.16
CA SER A 109 -4.65 -11.54 19.42
C SER A 109 -4.29 -10.32 20.26
N ASP A 110 -3.75 -9.27 19.66
CA ASP A 110 -3.38 -8.04 20.36
C ASP A 110 -4.57 -7.10 20.59
N GLY A 111 -5.75 -7.50 20.09
CA GLY A 111 -6.96 -6.69 20.14
C GLY A 111 -6.81 -5.36 19.39
N TYR A 112 -5.91 -5.29 18.42
CA TYR A 112 -5.62 -4.10 17.61
C TYR A 112 -6.85 -3.66 16.79
N LEU A 113 -7.64 -4.61 16.28
CA LEU A 113 -8.86 -4.40 15.51
C LEU A 113 -10.16 -4.62 16.29
N ARG A 114 -10.18 -4.36 17.60
CA ARG A 114 -11.45 -4.36 18.40
C ARG A 114 -12.30 -3.12 18.15
N GLY A 115 -12.04 -2.42 17.05
CA GLY A 115 -12.77 -1.25 16.65
C GLY A 115 -14.10 -1.57 15.95
N LYS A 116 -14.74 -0.51 15.49
CA LYS A 116 -15.96 -0.59 14.69
C LYS A 116 -15.65 -1.14 13.30
N VAL A 117 -16.53 -1.98 12.77
CA VAL A 117 -16.52 -2.41 11.37
C VAL A 117 -17.37 -1.42 10.56
N ILE A 118 -16.84 -0.96 9.45
CA ILE A 118 -17.56 -0.12 8.48
C ILE A 118 -17.54 -0.77 7.10
N LYS A 119 -18.41 -0.32 6.21
CA LYS A 119 -18.37 -0.72 4.80
C LYS A 119 -17.66 0.37 4.00
N VAL A 120 -16.64 -0.03 3.25
CA VAL A 120 -15.92 0.85 2.31
C VAL A 120 -15.99 0.25 0.91
N ARG A 121 -15.89 1.11 -0.11
CA ARG A 121 -15.79 0.62 -1.48
C ARG A 121 -14.42 0.03 -1.73
N SER A 122 -14.35 -0.93 -2.63
CA SER A 122 -13.09 -1.54 -3.04
C SER A 122 -12.77 -1.28 -4.51
N VAL A 123 -11.49 -1.24 -4.81
CA VAL A 123 -10.93 -1.16 -6.16
C VAL A 123 -9.75 -2.12 -6.26
N ARG A 124 -9.58 -2.76 -7.40
CA ARG A 124 -8.40 -3.58 -7.68
C ARG A 124 -7.19 -2.69 -7.96
N LEU A 125 -6.00 -3.16 -7.60
CA LEU A 125 -4.76 -2.38 -7.83
C LEU A 125 -4.53 -2.08 -9.32
N ASP A 126 -4.73 -3.07 -10.19
CA ASP A 126 -4.58 -2.91 -11.63
C ASP A 126 -5.65 -1.97 -12.24
N THR A 127 -6.88 -2.00 -11.72
CA THR A 127 -7.94 -1.06 -12.10
C THR A 127 -7.58 0.36 -11.66
N LEU A 128 -7.10 0.55 -10.43
CA LEU A 128 -6.62 1.84 -9.95
C LEU A 128 -5.54 2.43 -10.85
N ILE A 129 -4.53 1.62 -11.23
CA ILE A 129 -3.45 2.05 -12.13
C ILE A 129 -3.99 2.52 -13.47
N ARG A 130 -4.94 1.78 -14.06
CA ARG A 130 -5.61 2.18 -15.31
C ARG A 130 -6.39 3.48 -15.16
N GLN A 131 -7.17 3.63 -14.10
CA GLN A 131 -7.99 4.83 -13.84
C GLN A 131 -7.13 6.06 -13.57
N SER A 132 -5.97 5.90 -12.96
CA SER A 132 -5.03 6.99 -12.67
C SER A 132 -4.32 7.52 -13.93
N ARG A 133 -4.58 6.93 -15.10
CA ARG A 133 -3.98 7.33 -16.41
C ARG A 133 -2.45 7.33 -16.39
N LEU A 134 -1.86 6.46 -15.59
CA LEU A 134 -0.43 6.25 -15.56
C LEU A 134 -0.01 5.34 -16.71
N ASP A 135 1.03 5.73 -17.44
CA ASP A 135 1.66 4.85 -18.42
C ASP A 135 2.27 3.64 -17.71
N LYS A 136 2.95 3.92 -16.59
CA LYS A 136 3.51 2.93 -15.66
C LYS A 136 3.50 3.46 -14.22
N ALA A 137 3.53 2.57 -13.25
CA ALA A 137 3.77 2.87 -11.85
C ALA A 137 5.25 2.59 -11.53
N ASP A 138 6.06 3.64 -11.37
CA ASP A 138 7.49 3.49 -11.11
C ASP A 138 7.73 2.87 -9.72
N LEU A 139 6.86 3.19 -8.75
CA LEU A 139 6.87 2.57 -7.44
C LEU A 139 5.45 2.49 -6.86
N VAL A 140 5.09 1.30 -6.41
CA VAL A 140 3.93 1.06 -5.54
C VAL A 140 4.45 0.76 -4.14
N LYS A 141 4.06 1.53 -3.13
CA LYS A 141 4.16 1.14 -1.72
C LYS A 141 2.84 0.51 -1.33
N MET A 142 2.88 -0.65 -0.70
CA MET A 142 1.68 -1.33 -0.20
C MET A 142 1.87 -1.70 1.28
N ASP A 143 0.89 -1.31 2.07
CA ASP A 143 0.82 -1.54 3.50
C ASP A 143 -0.66 -1.45 3.88
N ILE A 144 -1.35 -2.58 3.86
CA ILE A 144 -2.82 -2.71 3.95
C ILE A 144 -3.25 -3.67 5.05
N GLU A 145 -2.36 -3.86 6.01
CA GLU A 145 -2.65 -4.51 7.29
C GLU A 145 -3.31 -5.90 7.14
N GLY A 146 -2.69 -6.76 6.31
CA GLY A 146 -3.04 -8.18 6.19
C GLY A 146 -3.75 -8.58 4.89
N ALA A 147 -4.28 -7.64 4.10
CA ALA A 147 -4.93 -7.96 2.83
C ALA A 147 -3.92 -8.21 1.68
N GLU A 148 -2.60 -8.06 1.92
CA GLU A 148 -1.56 -8.24 0.91
C GLU A 148 -1.60 -9.62 0.28
N TYR A 149 -1.90 -10.65 1.08
CA TYR A 149 -1.98 -12.03 0.60
C TYR A 149 -3.07 -12.17 -0.46
N GLN A 150 -4.31 -11.80 -0.16
CA GLN A 150 -5.43 -11.93 -1.09
C GLN A 150 -5.20 -11.11 -2.36
N VAL A 151 -4.71 -9.88 -2.21
CA VAL A 151 -4.49 -8.97 -3.35
C VAL A 151 -3.37 -9.49 -4.25
N LEU A 152 -2.20 -9.82 -3.70
CA LEU A 152 -1.02 -10.15 -4.50
C LEU A 152 -1.00 -11.59 -5.03
N THR A 153 -1.82 -12.49 -4.46
CA THR A 153 -1.95 -13.86 -4.96
C THR A 153 -3.16 -14.07 -5.87
N ASP A 154 -3.99 -13.05 -6.08
CA ASP A 154 -5.10 -13.11 -7.03
C ASP A 154 -4.57 -13.43 -8.45
N PRO A 155 -4.96 -14.55 -9.07
CA PRO A 155 -4.45 -14.97 -10.37
C PRO A 155 -4.84 -14.03 -11.51
N SER A 156 -5.83 -13.19 -11.32
CA SER A 156 -6.30 -12.21 -12.31
C SER A 156 -5.64 -10.83 -12.16
N LEU A 157 -4.79 -10.62 -11.16
CA LEU A 157 -4.10 -9.35 -10.95
C LEU A 157 -3.09 -9.09 -12.08
N ASP A 158 -3.17 -7.92 -12.70
CA ASP A 158 -2.23 -7.47 -13.73
C ASP A 158 -1.23 -6.44 -13.17
N LEU A 159 0.01 -6.86 -12.99
CA LEU A 159 1.13 -5.99 -12.56
C LEU A 159 2.06 -5.61 -13.73
N SER A 160 1.62 -5.74 -14.99
CA SER A 160 2.45 -5.44 -16.16
C SER A 160 2.96 -4.00 -16.16
N LYS A 161 2.17 -3.06 -15.69
CA LYS A 161 2.50 -1.63 -15.58
C LYS A 161 3.29 -1.25 -14.32
N VAL A 162 3.60 -2.16 -13.42
CA VAL A 162 4.34 -1.88 -12.19
C VAL A 162 5.81 -2.21 -12.37
N GLU A 163 6.70 -1.25 -12.08
CA GLU A 163 8.15 -1.43 -12.18
C GLU A 163 8.77 -1.89 -10.86
N ASN A 164 8.35 -1.28 -9.76
CA ASN A 164 8.84 -1.61 -8.43
C ASN A 164 7.68 -1.62 -7.43
N MET A 165 7.77 -2.51 -6.45
CA MET A 165 6.89 -2.51 -5.28
C MET A 165 7.71 -2.59 -4.01
N VAL A 166 7.29 -1.89 -2.98
CA VAL A 166 7.73 -2.11 -1.61
C VAL A 166 6.50 -2.44 -0.77
N VAL A 167 6.50 -3.61 -0.17
CA VAL A 167 5.33 -4.15 0.53
C VAL A 167 5.70 -4.40 1.99
N GLU A 168 4.87 -3.93 2.92
CA GLU A 168 4.85 -4.46 4.28
C GLU A 168 3.95 -5.69 4.30
N VAL A 169 4.53 -6.85 4.54
CA VAL A 169 3.83 -8.14 4.53
C VAL A 169 3.47 -8.48 5.97
N HIS A 170 2.17 -8.52 6.29
CA HIS A 170 1.66 -8.81 7.63
C HIS A 170 1.50 -10.32 7.89
N TYR A 171 2.48 -11.06 7.46
CA TYR A 171 2.63 -12.50 7.68
C TYR A 171 4.08 -12.79 8.06
N ARG A 172 4.29 -13.75 8.95
CA ARG A 172 5.63 -14.17 9.36
C ARG A 172 6.48 -14.55 8.16
N TYR A 173 7.73 -14.08 8.13
CA TYR A 173 8.68 -14.49 7.10
C TYR A 173 8.88 -16.01 7.11
N GLY A 174 8.79 -16.64 5.94
CA GLY A 174 8.85 -18.10 5.80
C GLY A 174 7.50 -18.81 6.08
N SER A 175 6.40 -18.10 6.41
CA SER A 175 5.06 -18.70 6.44
C SER A 175 4.61 -19.13 5.04
N ARG A 176 3.52 -19.89 4.97
CA ARG A 176 2.92 -20.28 3.69
C ARG A 176 2.53 -19.02 2.89
N GLU A 177 1.84 -18.11 3.50
CA GLU A 177 1.32 -16.89 2.88
C GLU A 177 2.47 -16.01 2.35
N SER A 178 3.51 -15.79 3.14
CA SER A 178 4.67 -15.00 2.71
C SER A 178 5.40 -15.64 1.51
N ARG A 179 5.54 -16.97 1.49
CA ARG A 179 6.11 -17.69 0.33
C ARG A 179 5.23 -17.59 -0.91
N GLU A 180 3.90 -17.67 -0.75
CA GLU A 180 2.96 -17.56 -1.87
C GLU A 180 2.94 -16.14 -2.45
N ILE A 181 2.99 -15.08 -1.63
CA ILE A 181 3.17 -13.69 -2.08
C ILE A 181 4.45 -13.57 -2.91
N MET A 182 5.58 -14.02 -2.39
CA MET A 182 6.86 -13.93 -3.11
C MET A 182 6.84 -14.70 -4.45
N ARG A 183 6.24 -15.89 -4.48
CA ARG A 183 6.06 -16.66 -5.73
C ARG A 183 5.14 -15.97 -6.72
N ALA A 184 4.03 -15.35 -6.24
CA ALA A 184 3.10 -14.62 -7.09
C ALA A 184 3.81 -13.42 -7.75
N LEU A 185 4.52 -12.60 -6.99
CA LEU A 185 5.30 -11.49 -7.53
C LEU A 185 6.40 -11.97 -8.50
N ALA A 186 7.08 -13.08 -8.20
CA ALA A 186 8.07 -13.65 -9.11
C ALA A 186 7.46 -14.09 -10.46
N ARG A 187 6.23 -14.64 -10.47
CA ARG A 187 5.50 -14.95 -11.72
C ARG A 187 5.19 -13.71 -12.57
N HIS A 188 5.04 -12.54 -11.93
CA HIS A 188 4.91 -11.26 -12.63
C HIS A 188 6.25 -10.65 -13.09
N GLY A 189 7.35 -11.40 -13.01
CA GLY A 189 8.68 -11.00 -13.47
C GLY A 189 9.48 -10.15 -12.48
N PHE A 190 9.05 -10.06 -11.23
CA PHE A 190 9.81 -9.33 -10.22
C PHE A 190 10.95 -10.16 -9.64
N LYS A 191 12.10 -9.51 -9.45
CA LYS A 191 13.16 -9.97 -8.54
C LYS A 191 12.75 -9.61 -7.11
N ILE A 192 12.83 -10.56 -6.20
CA ILE A 192 12.30 -10.44 -4.84
C ILE A 192 13.44 -10.33 -3.84
N VAL A 193 13.42 -9.28 -3.03
CA VAL A 193 14.43 -9.02 -1.99
C VAL A 193 13.70 -8.78 -0.66
N PRO A 194 13.70 -9.76 0.26
CA PRO A 194 13.26 -9.51 1.63
C PRO A 194 14.17 -8.50 2.32
N LEU A 195 13.58 -7.51 2.97
CA LEU A 195 14.31 -6.43 3.64
C LEU A 195 14.32 -6.68 5.14
N TYR A 196 15.48 -7.06 5.69
CA TYR A 196 15.69 -7.28 7.12
C TYR A 196 14.61 -8.17 7.77
N PRO A 197 14.36 -9.38 7.25
CA PRO A 197 13.34 -10.26 7.81
C PRO A 197 13.75 -10.70 9.22
N ASP A 198 12.88 -10.46 10.20
CA ASP A 198 13.00 -11.00 11.55
C ASP A 198 12.09 -12.23 11.65
N PRO A 199 12.62 -13.44 11.87
CA PRO A 199 11.82 -14.66 11.98
C PRO A 199 10.88 -14.67 13.19
N ASN A 200 11.10 -13.80 14.18
CA ASN A 200 10.23 -13.65 15.35
C ASN A 200 9.13 -12.58 15.14
N SER A 201 9.22 -11.79 14.06
CA SER A 201 8.23 -10.80 13.72
C SER A 201 7.09 -11.40 12.90
N ASN A 202 5.87 -10.95 13.17
CA ASN A 202 4.68 -11.31 12.37
C ASN A 202 4.58 -10.49 11.07
N ARG A 203 5.58 -9.66 10.78
CA ARG A 203 5.64 -8.86 9.55
C ARG A 203 7.08 -8.64 9.11
N PHE A 204 7.25 -8.36 7.82
CA PHE A 204 8.53 -7.96 7.24
C PHE A 204 8.29 -7.08 6.01
N HIS A 205 9.34 -6.42 5.54
CA HIS A 205 9.28 -5.65 4.31
C HIS A 205 9.84 -6.46 3.14
N LEU A 206 9.24 -6.26 1.98
CA LEU A 206 9.61 -6.92 0.74
C LEU A 206 9.82 -5.85 -0.34
N LEU A 207 10.94 -5.93 -1.06
CA LEU A 207 11.14 -5.20 -2.31
C LEU A 207 10.98 -6.16 -3.48
N ALA A 208 10.14 -5.80 -4.44
CA ALA A 208 9.98 -6.45 -5.72
C ALA A 208 10.32 -5.47 -6.84
N CYS A 209 11.23 -5.82 -7.75
CA CYS A 209 11.67 -4.95 -8.85
C CYS A 209 11.86 -5.73 -10.15
N LYS A 210 11.45 -5.14 -11.30
CA LYS A 210 11.64 -5.74 -12.63
C LYS A 210 13.04 -5.48 -13.20
N GLY A 211 13.65 -4.39 -12.81
CA GLY A 211 15.01 -4.02 -13.24
C GLY A 211 16.09 -4.34 -12.21
N GLU A 212 17.11 -3.47 -12.14
CA GLU A 212 18.14 -3.53 -11.11
C GLU A 212 17.58 -3.19 -9.73
N VAL A 213 18.09 -3.88 -8.71
CA VAL A 213 17.72 -3.62 -7.31
C VAL A 213 18.19 -2.22 -6.92
N PRO A 214 17.28 -1.32 -6.47
CA PRO A 214 17.59 0.08 -6.20
C PRO A 214 18.36 0.33 -4.91
#